data_5917174ca2b205c6bebc18b7508fda21
#
_entry.id   5917174ca2b205c6bebc18b7508fda21
#
_cell.length_a   1.000
_cell.length_b   1.000
_cell.length_c   1.000
_cell.angle_alpha   90.00
_cell.angle_beta   90.00
_cell.angle_gamma   90.00
#
_symmetry.space_group_name_H-M   'P 1'
#
loop_
_entity.id
_entity.type
_entity.pdbx_description
1 polymer ?
#
loop_
_entity_poly.entity_id
_entity_poly.type
_entity_poly.pdbx_seq_one_letter_code
_entity_poly.pdbx_strand_id
1 'polypeptide(L)'
;MVGGWLRGDWSVVSGAMFAAAWDRQAHVCDSFPIPDSWQIFRACDDGYSAPSSVHWIALDRANDRFYCIAELYQSGLLPEDLARLVLARDRSILVTDGYGRVSQNTTRLAGVIDSAAFSDTGTGSPARANQMNKLGCDWKPCEKYPGSVAHRAQKLHEYLARGRDGRPRLLRA
;
A
#
# COMPACT_ATOMS: atom_id res chain seq x y z
N MET A 1 24.27 -3.19 20.21
CA MET A 1 23.23 -3.24 19.16
C MET A 1 22.83 -1.83 18.74
N VAL A 2 23.66 -1.12 17.99
CA VAL A 2 23.41 0.29 17.56
C VAL A 2 23.43 0.43 16.03
N GLY A 3 23.59 -0.67 15.29
CA GLY A 3 23.80 -0.62 13.84
C GLY A 3 22.54 -0.50 12.96
N GLY A 4 21.38 -1.02 13.41
CA GLY A 4 20.18 -1.09 12.60
C GLY A 4 19.50 0.26 12.37
N TRP A 5 19.49 1.14 13.36
CA TRP A 5 18.85 2.45 13.27
C TRP A 5 19.60 3.46 12.40
N LEU A 6 20.94 3.33 12.31
CA LEU A 6 21.79 4.27 11.59
C LEU A 6 21.99 3.92 10.10
N ARG A 7 21.66 2.71 9.68
CA ARG A 7 21.88 2.23 8.30
C ARG A 7 20.63 1.78 7.57
N GLY A 8 19.45 1.92 8.19
CA GLY A 8 18.19 1.47 7.58
C GLY A 8 18.12 -0.04 7.33
N ASP A 9 18.93 -0.82 8.01
CA ASP A 9 18.94 -2.27 7.90
C ASP A 9 17.82 -2.86 8.77
N TRP A 10 16.70 -3.16 8.15
CA TRP A 10 15.51 -3.75 8.76
C TRP A 10 15.70 -5.24 9.12
N SER A 11 16.79 -5.86 8.69
CA SER A 11 17.07 -7.29 8.96
C SER A 11 17.52 -7.56 10.41
N VAL A 12 17.84 -6.52 11.20
CA VAL A 12 18.49 -6.65 12.53
C VAL A 12 17.59 -6.21 13.69
N VAL A 13 16.29 -6.05 13.52
CA VAL A 13 15.41 -5.66 14.63
C VAL A 13 14.97 -6.91 15.40
N SER A 14 15.73 -7.25 16.45
CA SER A 14 15.29 -8.23 17.45
C SER A 14 13.95 -7.80 18.05
N GLY A 15 12.93 -8.65 17.93
CA GLY A 15 11.57 -8.40 18.42
C GLY A 15 10.64 -7.70 17.40
N ALA A 16 11.04 -7.52 16.15
CA ALA A 16 10.11 -7.05 15.13
C ALA A 16 8.96 -8.07 14.93
N MET A 17 7.73 -7.57 14.95
CA MET A 17 6.50 -8.40 14.91
C MET A 17 6.49 -9.39 13.73
N PHE A 18 7.09 -9.04 12.59
CA PHE A 18 7.09 -9.84 11.37
C PHE A 18 8.45 -10.44 10.99
N ALA A 19 9.49 -10.30 11.84
CA ALA A 19 10.84 -10.75 11.50
C ALA A 19 10.93 -12.24 11.17
N ALA A 20 10.16 -13.09 11.88
CA ALA A 20 10.12 -14.53 11.63
C ALA A 20 9.30 -14.93 10.39
N ALA A 21 8.40 -14.06 9.92
CA ALA A 21 7.54 -14.31 8.77
C ALA A 21 8.10 -13.72 7.48
N TRP A 22 9.01 -12.73 7.56
CA TRP A 22 9.60 -12.06 6.41
C TRP A 22 10.91 -12.71 5.99
N ASP A 23 10.98 -13.09 4.72
CA ASP A 23 12.18 -13.59 4.05
C ASP A 23 12.33 -12.89 2.71
N ARG A 24 13.40 -12.10 2.54
CA ARG A 24 13.62 -11.32 1.33
C ARG A 24 13.63 -12.17 0.06
N GLN A 25 14.21 -13.37 0.11
CA GLN A 25 14.30 -14.26 -1.05
C GLN A 25 12.93 -14.81 -1.46
N ALA A 26 12.03 -14.97 -0.50
CA ALA A 26 10.68 -15.48 -0.76
C ALA A 26 9.68 -14.36 -1.11
N HIS A 27 9.84 -13.17 -0.52
CA HIS A 27 8.83 -12.10 -0.58
C HIS A 27 9.14 -10.98 -1.59
N VAL A 28 10.35 -10.93 -2.14
CA VAL A 28 10.70 -9.92 -3.16
C VAL A 28 10.84 -10.61 -4.50
N CYS A 29 10.18 -10.07 -5.51
CA CYS A 29 10.28 -10.50 -6.89
C CYS A 29 10.65 -9.30 -7.79
N ASP A 30 11.08 -9.58 -9.00
CA ASP A 30 11.30 -8.54 -10.00
C ASP A 30 9.99 -7.86 -10.37
N SER A 31 10.05 -6.57 -10.69
CA SER A 31 8.89 -5.82 -11.15
C SER A 31 8.47 -6.30 -12.54
N PHE A 32 7.17 -6.33 -12.78
CA PHE A 32 6.57 -6.77 -14.03
C PHE A 32 5.33 -5.92 -14.38
N PRO A 33 4.95 -5.83 -15.65
CA PRO A 33 3.67 -5.21 -16.04
C PRO A 33 2.50 -6.00 -15.46
N ILE A 34 1.57 -5.32 -14.80
CA ILE A 34 0.45 -5.97 -14.11
C ILE A 34 -0.60 -6.40 -15.14
N PRO A 35 -1.08 -7.67 -15.15
CA PRO A 35 -2.18 -8.07 -16.01
C PRO A 35 -3.40 -7.16 -15.82
N ASP A 36 -4.02 -6.69 -16.90
CA ASP A 36 -5.19 -5.79 -16.87
C ASP A 36 -6.42 -6.43 -16.22
N SER A 37 -6.46 -7.76 -16.17
CA SER A 37 -7.46 -8.55 -15.45
C SER A 37 -7.30 -8.53 -13.93
N TRP A 38 -6.15 -8.06 -13.41
CA TRP A 38 -5.93 -7.98 -11.97
C TRP A 38 -6.51 -6.69 -11.40
N GLN A 39 -7.04 -6.78 -10.21
CA GLN A 39 -7.49 -5.61 -9.47
C GLN A 39 -6.30 -4.91 -8.83
N ILE A 40 -6.18 -3.59 -9.07
CA ILE A 40 -5.22 -2.75 -8.37
C ILE A 40 -5.99 -1.82 -7.43
N PHE A 41 -5.52 -1.70 -6.20
CA PHE A 41 -6.08 -0.79 -5.20
C PHE A 41 -4.96 -0.16 -4.35
N ARG A 42 -5.33 0.84 -3.56
CA ARG A 42 -4.38 1.59 -2.72
C ARG A 42 -4.76 1.49 -1.26
N ALA A 43 -3.75 1.55 -0.39
CA ALA A 43 -3.91 1.76 1.03
C ALA A 43 -3.04 2.95 1.46
N CYS A 44 -3.59 3.84 2.28
CA CYS A 44 -2.90 5.04 2.76
C CYS A 44 -3.01 5.14 4.28
N ASP A 45 -1.87 5.39 4.90
CA ASP A 45 -1.78 5.95 6.24
C ASP A 45 -1.37 7.41 6.10
N ASP A 46 -2.31 8.33 6.37
CA ASP A 46 -2.12 9.76 6.13
C ASP A 46 -1.43 10.42 7.32
N GLY A 47 -0.35 11.12 7.05
CA GLY A 47 0.40 11.90 8.01
C GLY A 47 0.81 13.26 7.45
N TYR A 48 1.21 14.18 8.34
CA TYR A 48 1.85 15.44 7.94
C TYR A 48 3.23 15.54 8.58
N SER A 49 3.31 15.63 9.91
CA SER A 49 4.58 15.58 10.64
C SER A 49 5.21 14.19 10.58
N ALA A 50 4.40 13.14 10.77
CA ALA A 50 4.76 11.79 10.38
C ALA A 50 4.61 11.63 8.85
N PRO A 51 5.40 10.76 8.21
CA PRO A 51 5.25 10.51 6.78
C PRO A 51 3.87 9.96 6.41
N SER A 52 3.30 10.44 5.31
CA SER A 52 2.23 9.70 4.63
C SER A 52 2.82 8.47 3.97
N SER A 53 2.18 7.33 4.16
CA SER A 53 2.57 6.05 3.56
C SER A 53 1.45 5.57 2.64
N VAL A 54 1.74 5.42 1.35
CA VAL A 54 0.78 4.92 0.37
C VAL A 54 1.36 3.70 -0.32
N HIS A 55 0.60 2.62 -0.35
CA HIS A 55 0.96 1.38 -1.04
C HIS A 55 -0.03 1.08 -2.16
N TRP A 56 0.48 0.67 -3.31
CA TRP A 56 -0.30 0.14 -4.42
C TRP A 56 -0.20 -1.37 -4.42
N ILE A 57 -1.34 -2.03 -4.44
CA ILE A 57 -1.43 -3.47 -4.28
C ILE A 57 -2.20 -4.04 -5.46
N ALA A 58 -1.59 -4.98 -6.17
CA ALA A 58 -2.23 -5.77 -7.23
C ALA A 58 -2.64 -7.13 -6.67
N LEU A 59 -3.84 -7.57 -7.02
CA LEU A 59 -4.43 -8.84 -6.57
C LEU A 59 -4.52 -9.84 -7.72
N ASP A 60 -3.72 -10.88 -7.64
CA ASP A 60 -3.86 -12.11 -8.44
C ASP A 60 -4.88 -13.04 -7.75
N ARG A 61 -6.13 -12.97 -8.19
CA ARG A 61 -7.20 -13.79 -7.63
C ARG A 61 -7.04 -15.29 -7.94
N ALA A 62 -6.42 -15.61 -9.07
CA ALA A 62 -6.27 -17.00 -9.48
C ALA A 62 -5.31 -17.78 -8.57
N ASN A 63 -4.27 -17.09 -8.08
CA ASN A 63 -3.25 -17.68 -7.19
C ASN A 63 -3.39 -17.20 -5.73
N ASP A 64 -4.42 -16.40 -5.41
CA ASP A 64 -4.65 -15.81 -4.08
C ASP A 64 -3.41 -15.08 -3.55
N ARG A 65 -2.85 -14.19 -4.41
CA ARG A 65 -1.64 -13.42 -4.09
C ARG A 65 -1.84 -11.93 -4.21
N PHE A 66 -1.13 -11.22 -3.33
CA PHE A 66 -1.07 -9.77 -3.30
C PHE A 66 0.36 -9.33 -3.61
N TYR A 67 0.49 -8.37 -4.51
CA TYR A 67 1.78 -7.78 -4.87
C TYR A 67 1.78 -6.30 -4.49
N CYS A 68 2.66 -5.90 -3.56
CA CYS A 68 2.94 -4.49 -3.33
C CYS A 68 3.82 -3.99 -4.48
N ILE A 69 3.22 -3.29 -5.44
CA ILE A 69 3.84 -2.91 -6.72
C ILE A 69 4.42 -1.50 -6.71
N ALA A 70 4.05 -0.68 -5.75
CA ALA A 70 4.59 0.67 -5.58
C ALA A 70 4.38 1.16 -4.15
N GLU A 71 5.21 2.12 -3.75
CA GLU A 71 5.18 2.77 -2.45
C GLU A 71 5.47 4.27 -2.60
N LEU A 72 4.79 5.08 -1.79
CA LEU A 72 5.12 6.46 -1.50
C LEU A 72 5.28 6.61 0.01
N TYR A 73 6.40 7.17 0.47
CA TYR A 73 6.66 7.39 1.89
C TYR A 73 7.32 8.75 2.07
N GLN A 74 6.53 9.74 2.50
CA GLN A 74 6.99 11.13 2.57
C GLN A 74 6.21 11.94 3.61
N SER A 75 6.92 12.77 4.39
CA SER A 75 6.33 13.73 5.33
C SER A 75 6.15 15.12 4.72
N GLY A 76 5.37 15.97 5.39
CA GLY A 76 5.21 17.38 5.04
C GLY A 76 4.32 17.63 3.82
N LEU A 77 3.56 16.61 3.35
CA LEU A 77 2.68 16.76 2.19
C LEU A 77 1.34 17.39 2.59
N LEU A 78 0.98 18.46 1.91
CA LEU A 78 -0.40 18.95 1.91
C LEU A 78 -1.32 17.97 1.17
N PRO A 79 -2.64 17.98 1.43
CA PRO A 79 -3.57 17.08 0.75
C PRO A 79 -3.49 17.14 -0.77
N GLU A 80 -3.30 18.34 -1.33
CA GLU A 80 -3.19 18.57 -2.77
C GLU A 80 -1.90 17.97 -3.35
N ASP A 81 -0.79 18.08 -2.62
CA ASP A 81 0.50 17.53 -3.04
C ASP A 81 0.47 16.01 -3.01
N LEU A 82 -0.06 15.45 -1.92
CA LEU A 82 -0.25 14.00 -1.79
C LEU A 82 -1.16 13.47 -2.90
N ALA A 83 -2.29 14.14 -3.18
CA ALA A 83 -3.20 13.74 -4.25
C ALA A 83 -2.51 13.74 -5.62
N ARG A 84 -1.71 14.79 -5.94
CA ARG A 84 -0.96 14.87 -7.20
C ARG A 84 0.03 13.73 -7.36
N LEU A 85 0.80 13.44 -6.30
CA LEU A 85 1.77 12.33 -6.30
C LEU A 85 1.07 10.97 -6.46
N VAL A 86 -0.03 10.76 -5.75
CA VAL A 86 -0.83 9.52 -5.85
C VAL A 86 -1.36 9.33 -7.26
N LEU A 87 -1.99 10.34 -7.85
CA LEU A 87 -2.56 10.25 -9.19
C LEU A 87 -1.48 10.12 -10.28
N ALA A 88 -0.31 10.72 -10.07
CA ALA A 88 0.84 10.54 -10.97
C ALA A 88 1.34 9.09 -10.90
N ARG A 89 1.44 8.50 -9.70
CA ARG A 89 1.83 7.11 -9.54
C ARG A 89 0.81 6.15 -10.14
N ASP A 90 -0.51 6.39 -9.96
CA ASP A 90 -1.56 5.59 -10.59
C ASP A 90 -1.35 5.43 -12.09
N ARG A 91 -1.06 6.54 -12.78
CA ARG A 91 -0.81 6.58 -14.23
C ARG A 91 0.53 5.97 -14.65
N SER A 92 1.52 5.93 -13.75
CA SER A 92 2.83 5.35 -14.05
C SER A 92 2.88 3.82 -13.96
N ILE A 93 1.84 3.18 -13.41
CA ILE A 93 1.76 1.72 -13.34
C ILE A 93 1.64 1.15 -14.76
N LEU A 94 2.50 0.19 -15.08
CA LEU A 94 2.44 -0.52 -16.34
C LEU A 94 1.48 -1.70 -16.22
N VAL A 95 0.58 -1.82 -17.17
CA VAL A 95 -0.37 -2.93 -17.29
C VAL A 95 -0.16 -3.67 -18.62
N THR A 96 -0.48 -4.96 -18.65
CA THR A 96 -0.41 -5.77 -19.87
C THR A 96 -1.77 -6.38 -20.18
N ASP A 97 -2.18 -6.31 -21.44
CA ASP A 97 -3.41 -6.93 -21.92
C ASP A 97 -3.22 -8.44 -22.21
N GLY A 98 -4.31 -9.12 -22.55
CA GLY A 98 -4.30 -10.54 -22.89
C GLY A 98 -3.47 -10.91 -24.14
N TYR A 99 -2.95 -9.94 -24.89
CA TYR A 99 -2.06 -10.10 -26.05
C TYR A 99 -0.62 -9.76 -25.73
N GLY A 100 -0.28 -9.43 -24.47
CA GLY A 100 1.07 -9.08 -24.06
C GLY A 100 1.49 -7.64 -24.39
N ARG A 101 0.55 -6.77 -24.83
CA ARG A 101 0.86 -5.36 -25.08
C ARG A 101 0.90 -4.59 -23.77
N VAL A 102 1.98 -3.87 -23.54
CA VAL A 102 2.19 -3.08 -22.31
C VAL A 102 1.77 -1.63 -22.54
N SER A 103 1.02 -1.08 -21.60
CA SER A 103 0.59 0.32 -21.59
C SER A 103 0.58 0.89 -20.17
N GLN A 104 0.39 2.20 -20.04
CA GLN A 104 0.16 2.83 -18.75
C GLN A 104 -1.28 2.57 -18.27
N ASN A 105 -1.45 2.47 -16.94
CA ASN A 105 -2.77 2.34 -16.36
C ASN A 105 -3.63 3.59 -16.62
N THR A 106 -4.80 3.38 -17.19
CA THR A 106 -5.82 4.42 -17.41
C THR A 106 -7.03 4.29 -16.50
N THR A 107 -7.09 3.21 -15.73
CA THR A 107 -8.21 2.94 -14.81
C THR A 107 -8.06 3.77 -13.54
N ARG A 108 -9.17 4.37 -13.09
CA ARG A 108 -9.22 5.03 -11.79
C ARG A 108 -9.12 3.98 -10.69
N LEU A 109 -8.14 4.15 -9.81
CA LEU A 109 -7.91 3.22 -8.71
C LEU A 109 -8.68 3.67 -7.45
N ALA A 110 -9.39 2.74 -6.83
CA ALA A 110 -9.96 2.93 -5.50
C ALA A 110 -8.89 2.74 -4.42
N GLY A 111 -9.10 3.35 -3.26
CA GLY A 111 -8.19 3.19 -2.13
C GLY A 111 -8.89 3.31 -0.79
N VAL A 112 -8.26 2.77 0.24
CA VAL A 112 -8.66 2.95 1.63
C VAL A 112 -7.67 3.83 2.35
N ILE A 113 -8.17 4.70 3.22
CA ILE A 113 -7.38 5.60 4.06
C ILE A 113 -7.93 5.55 5.48
N ASP A 114 -7.10 5.90 6.46
CA ASP A 114 -7.57 6.01 7.85
C ASP A 114 -8.86 6.85 7.93
N SER A 115 -9.85 6.35 8.65
CA SER A 115 -11.14 7.04 8.83
C SER A 115 -10.98 8.42 9.46
N ALA A 116 -9.92 8.67 10.25
CA ALA A 116 -9.62 9.99 10.81
C ALA A 116 -9.36 11.05 9.73
N ALA A 117 -8.88 10.66 8.54
CA ALA A 117 -8.68 11.58 7.42
C ALA A 117 -10.00 12.16 6.85
N PHE A 118 -11.16 11.60 7.22
CA PHE A 118 -12.49 12.11 6.89
C PHE A 118 -13.10 12.97 7.99
N SER A 119 -12.43 13.08 9.15
CA SER A 119 -12.94 13.88 10.26
C SER A 119 -12.70 15.36 10.01
N ASP A 120 -13.68 16.18 10.39
CA ASP A 120 -13.53 17.64 10.42
C ASP A 120 -12.53 18.03 11.53
N THR A 121 -11.56 18.84 11.19
CA THR A 121 -10.54 19.34 12.13
C THR A 121 -11.01 20.58 12.90
N GLY A 122 -12.23 21.07 12.67
CA GLY A 122 -12.75 22.29 13.29
C GLY A 122 -12.09 23.58 12.81
N THR A 123 -11.23 23.51 11.80
CA THR A 123 -10.50 24.68 11.25
C THR A 123 -11.26 25.37 10.12
N GLY A 124 -12.48 24.92 9.80
CA GLY A 124 -13.26 25.40 8.64
C GLY A 124 -12.77 24.86 7.28
N SER A 125 -11.69 24.12 7.26
CA SER A 125 -11.21 23.43 6.04
C SER A 125 -11.83 22.03 5.92
N PRO A 126 -12.17 21.58 4.70
CA PRO A 126 -12.65 20.22 4.50
C PRO A 126 -11.65 19.19 5.00
N ALA A 127 -12.14 18.03 5.43
CA ALA A 127 -11.31 16.89 5.81
C ALA A 127 -10.29 16.52 4.71
N ARG A 128 -9.09 16.09 5.08
CA ARG A 128 -7.97 15.83 4.16
C ARG A 128 -8.33 14.85 3.06
N ALA A 129 -9.00 13.74 3.40
CA ALA A 129 -9.46 12.77 2.40
C ALA A 129 -10.46 13.38 1.40
N ASN A 130 -11.36 14.27 1.87
CA ASN A 130 -12.32 14.95 1.01
C ASN A 130 -11.64 15.94 0.05
N GLN A 131 -10.57 16.62 0.49
CA GLN A 131 -9.76 17.49 -0.37
C GLN A 131 -9.10 16.67 -1.49
N MET A 132 -8.46 15.55 -1.15
CA MET A 132 -7.85 14.64 -2.13
C MET A 132 -8.88 14.03 -3.10
N ASN A 133 -10.07 13.68 -2.61
CA ASN A 133 -11.15 13.12 -3.45
C ASN A 133 -11.68 14.13 -4.46
N LYS A 134 -11.75 15.43 -4.10
CA LYS A 134 -12.09 16.51 -5.05
C LYS A 134 -11.09 16.60 -6.22
N LEU A 135 -9.85 16.21 -6.00
CA LEU A 135 -8.79 16.19 -7.03
C LEU A 135 -8.77 14.90 -7.86
N GLY A 136 -9.63 13.93 -7.54
CA GLY A 136 -9.79 12.70 -8.31
C GLY A 136 -9.28 11.44 -7.62
N CYS A 137 -8.70 11.52 -6.43
CA CYS A 137 -8.48 10.33 -5.62
C CYS A 137 -9.83 9.69 -5.27
N ASP A 138 -9.86 8.39 -5.12
CA ASP A 138 -11.06 7.65 -4.71
C ASP A 138 -10.77 6.97 -3.37
N TRP A 139 -10.60 7.80 -2.33
CA TRP A 139 -10.37 7.33 -0.98
C TRP A 139 -11.68 7.00 -0.30
N LYS A 140 -11.71 5.85 0.38
CA LYS A 140 -12.80 5.41 1.27
C LYS A 140 -12.24 5.23 2.68
N PRO A 141 -13.03 5.50 3.73
CA PRO A 141 -12.58 5.27 5.08
C PRO A 141 -12.35 3.78 5.32
N CYS A 142 -11.23 3.44 5.99
CA CYS A 142 -11.06 2.08 6.46
C CYS A 142 -11.97 1.82 7.67
N GLU A 143 -12.54 0.62 7.73
CA GLU A 143 -13.32 0.20 8.88
C GLU A 143 -12.43 0.05 10.12
N LYS A 144 -12.89 0.59 11.24
CA LYS A 144 -12.26 0.43 12.56
C LYS A 144 -13.26 -0.20 13.53
N TYR A 145 -12.80 -1.21 14.26
CA TYR A 145 -13.56 -1.86 15.31
C TYR A 145 -12.61 -2.29 16.44
N PRO A 146 -13.09 -2.52 17.66
CA PRO A 146 -12.26 -3.01 18.76
C PRO A 146 -11.47 -4.26 18.34
N GLY A 147 -10.16 -4.27 18.56
CA GLY A 147 -9.28 -5.37 18.14
C GLY A 147 -8.86 -5.38 16.67
N SER A 148 -9.30 -4.42 15.85
CA SER A 148 -8.96 -4.36 14.40
C SER A 148 -7.46 -4.33 14.13
N VAL A 149 -6.66 -3.71 14.99
CA VAL A 149 -5.18 -3.65 14.83
C VAL A 149 -4.58 -5.07 14.99
N ALA A 150 -4.96 -5.78 16.04
CA ALA A 150 -4.48 -7.15 16.27
C ALA A 150 -4.94 -8.09 15.13
N HIS A 151 -6.19 -7.98 14.69
CA HIS A 151 -6.72 -8.77 13.59
C HIS A 151 -5.95 -8.51 12.27
N ARG A 152 -5.66 -7.25 11.95
CA ARG A 152 -4.88 -6.89 10.74
C ARG A 152 -3.45 -7.40 10.82
N ALA A 153 -2.81 -7.29 11.99
CA ALA A 153 -1.48 -7.84 12.22
C ALA A 153 -1.45 -9.36 12.01
N GLN A 154 -2.46 -10.08 12.55
CA GLN A 154 -2.61 -11.52 12.33
C GLN A 154 -2.80 -11.85 10.85
N LYS A 155 -3.67 -11.12 10.13
CA LYS A 155 -3.87 -11.30 8.70
C LYS A 155 -2.59 -11.04 7.89
N LEU A 156 -1.82 -10.03 8.25
CA LEU A 156 -0.53 -9.78 7.61
C LEU A 156 0.44 -10.94 7.84
N HIS A 157 0.48 -11.50 9.05
CA HIS A 157 1.25 -12.73 9.33
C HIS A 157 0.82 -13.90 8.44
N GLU A 158 -0.49 -14.14 8.30
CA GLU A 158 -1.03 -15.18 7.43
C GLU A 158 -0.63 -15.00 5.96
N TYR A 159 -0.58 -13.75 5.48
CA TYR A 159 -0.19 -13.44 4.09
C TYR A 159 1.32 -13.51 3.86
N LEU A 160 2.12 -13.21 4.88
CA LEU A 160 3.57 -13.39 4.84
C LEU A 160 3.97 -14.86 4.99
N ALA A 161 3.16 -15.68 5.65
CA ALA A 161 3.46 -17.10 5.79
C ALA A 161 3.40 -17.80 4.42
N ARG A 162 4.21 -18.86 4.26
CA ARG A 162 4.18 -19.70 3.06
C ARG A 162 2.84 -20.44 2.96
N GLY A 163 2.17 -20.28 1.83
CA GLY A 163 0.96 -21.03 1.49
C GLY A 163 1.22 -22.50 1.20
N ARG A 164 0.18 -23.23 0.79
CA ARG A 164 0.27 -24.66 0.46
C ARG A 164 1.23 -24.98 -0.68
N ASP A 165 1.46 -24.04 -1.56
CA ASP A 165 2.42 -24.14 -2.69
C ASP A 165 3.85 -23.74 -2.31
N GLY A 166 4.13 -23.50 -1.02
CA GLY A 166 5.43 -23.10 -0.48
C GLY A 166 5.80 -21.64 -0.74
N ARG A 167 4.92 -20.83 -1.33
CA ARG A 167 5.15 -19.41 -1.64
C ARG A 167 4.31 -18.51 -0.72
N PRO A 168 4.80 -17.30 -0.36
CA PRO A 168 4.01 -16.36 0.41
C PRO A 168 2.84 -15.81 -0.43
N ARG A 169 1.79 -15.35 0.26
CA ARG A 169 0.64 -14.71 -0.39
C ARG A 169 0.84 -13.21 -0.59
N LEU A 170 1.74 -12.56 0.14
CA LEU A 170 2.12 -11.17 -0.03
C LEU A 170 3.55 -11.07 -0.51
N LEU A 171 3.75 -10.42 -1.65
CA LEU A 171 5.03 -10.16 -2.28
C LEU A 171 5.24 -8.66 -2.50
N ARG A 172 6.50 -8.26 -2.69
CA ARG A 172 6.92 -6.94 -3.17
C ARG A 172 7.55 -7.11 -4.56
N ALA A 173 7.00 -6.42 -5.55
CA ALA A 173 7.51 -6.36 -6.91
C ALA A 173 8.23 -5.03 -7.20
#